data_10157b80881b03f9920cdff5ee5faa00
#
_entry.id   10157b80881b03f9920cdff5ee5faa00
#
_cell.length_a   1.000
_cell.length_b   1.000
_cell.length_c   1.000
_cell.angle_alpha   90.00
_cell.angle_beta   90.00
_cell.angle_gamma   90.00
#
_symmetry.space_group_name_H-M   'P 1'
#
loop_
_entity.id
_entity.type
_entity.pdbx_description
1 polymer ?
#
loop_
_entity_poly.entity_id
_entity_poly.type
_entity_poly.pdbx_seq_one_letter_code
_entity_poly.pdbx_strand_id
1 'polypeptide(L)'
;RPLLTMADMGMDHSNMNMDGDNMKGMDRSEMKGMDHSKMAGMGAKSDPFYAPGSGLAPKVVKNRKFLSYKDLKTQKRLFKFRKATREIELRLTGNMERYIWSINGKKYEDDEEIRLKYGERVRFKFVNETMMSHPMHLHGMWSILDTGAGKWNPIKHTVSIAPGTTVYTETEVDVSGQWAFHSHLSYHAAAG
;
A
#
# COMPACT_ATOMS: atom_id res chain seq x y z
N ARG A 1 -24.78 -0.21 4.13
CA ARG A 1 -23.30 -0.12 4.12
C ARG A 1 -22.91 1.16 4.82
N PRO A 2 -21.90 1.16 5.68
CA PRO A 2 -21.38 2.41 6.22
C PRO A 2 -20.85 3.27 5.06
N LEU A 3 -21.08 4.58 5.14
CA LEU A 3 -20.51 5.51 4.17
C LEU A 3 -18.98 5.60 4.39
N LEU A 4 -18.22 5.70 3.30
CA LEU A 4 -16.79 5.94 3.37
C LEU A 4 -16.53 7.32 3.98
N THR A 5 -15.55 7.38 4.86
CA THR A 5 -15.10 8.62 5.51
C THR A 5 -13.78 9.07 4.90
N MET A 6 -13.35 10.30 5.19
CA MET A 6 -12.04 10.80 4.75
C MET A 6 -10.89 9.96 5.31
N ALA A 7 -11.02 9.41 6.52
CA ALA A 7 -10.05 8.50 7.09
C ALA A 7 -9.93 7.18 6.31
N ASP A 8 -11.01 6.71 5.70
CA ASP A 8 -11.00 5.52 4.84
C ASP A 8 -10.23 5.74 3.53
N MET A 9 -10.07 6.99 3.14
CA MET A 9 -9.30 7.43 1.98
C MET A 9 -7.84 7.79 2.31
N GLY A 10 -7.38 7.46 3.53
CA GLY A 10 -6.01 7.74 3.98
C GLY A 10 -5.77 9.18 4.46
N MET A 11 -6.82 9.98 4.59
CA MET A 11 -6.73 11.34 5.12
C MET A 11 -7.15 11.34 6.59
N ASP A 12 -6.19 11.61 7.47
CA ASP A 12 -6.44 11.72 8.91
C ASP A 12 -6.68 13.19 9.28
N HIS A 13 -7.91 13.52 9.62
CA HIS A 13 -8.32 14.84 10.13
C HIS A 13 -8.55 14.84 11.64
N SER A 14 -8.06 13.84 12.38
CA SER A 14 -8.31 13.73 13.82
C SER A 14 -7.77 14.90 14.65
N ASN A 15 -7.02 15.84 14.06
CA ASN A 15 -6.50 17.05 14.70
C ASN A 15 -7.07 18.37 14.17
N MET A 16 -8.06 18.32 13.30
CA MET A 16 -8.78 19.55 12.97
C MET A 16 -9.95 19.73 13.93
N ASN A 17 -9.70 20.40 15.06
CA ASN A 17 -10.76 21.00 15.85
C ASN A 17 -11.47 22.04 14.95
N MET A 18 -12.61 21.66 14.40
CA MET A 18 -13.55 22.61 13.82
C MET A 18 -14.38 23.23 14.94
N ASP A 19 -13.77 24.06 15.78
CA ASP A 19 -14.51 25.08 16.47
C ASP A 19 -14.79 26.21 15.46
N GLY A 20 -16.04 26.26 15.02
CA GLY A 20 -16.52 27.33 14.18
C GLY A 20 -16.50 28.65 14.96
N ASP A 21 -15.53 29.46 14.69
CA ASP A 21 -15.47 30.93 14.73
C ASP A 21 -14.02 31.38 14.88
N ASN A 22 -13.33 31.54 13.77
CA ASN A 22 -12.30 32.56 13.51
C ASN A 22 -11.48 32.29 12.25
N MET A 23 -12.08 32.47 11.10
CA MET A 23 -11.31 32.65 9.86
C MET A 23 -10.92 34.09 9.69
N LYS A 24 -9.87 34.55 10.38
CA LYS A 24 -9.13 35.78 9.99
C LYS A 24 -7.64 35.57 10.37
N GLY A 25 -6.79 35.37 9.34
CA GLY A 25 -5.35 35.60 9.42
C GLY A 25 -4.54 34.39 9.84
N MET A 26 -4.35 33.40 8.98
CA MET A 26 -3.23 32.45 9.13
C MET A 26 -2.30 32.57 7.92
N ASP A 27 -1.11 33.05 8.22
CA ASP A 27 0.03 33.14 7.31
C ASP A 27 0.51 31.72 6.95
N ARG A 28 0.72 31.48 5.66
CA ARG A 28 1.11 30.20 5.05
C ARG A 28 2.55 29.77 5.35
N SER A 29 3.28 30.51 6.16
CA SER A 29 4.70 30.27 6.43
C SER A 29 5.03 29.31 7.58
N GLU A 30 4.06 28.89 8.40
CA GLU A 30 4.29 28.04 9.60
C GLU A 30 4.01 26.55 9.44
N MET A 31 3.75 26.04 8.25
CA MET A 31 3.54 24.61 8.03
C MET A 31 4.82 23.79 7.78
N LYS A 32 5.99 24.32 8.13
CA LYS A 32 7.27 23.57 8.10
C LYS A 32 7.60 23.08 9.50
N GLY A 33 7.21 21.84 9.84
CA GLY A 33 7.73 21.21 11.04
C GLY A 33 6.82 20.31 11.85
N MET A 34 5.75 19.76 11.29
CA MET A 34 5.03 18.70 12.01
C MET A 34 5.73 17.35 11.81
N ASP A 35 6.51 16.99 12.80
CA ASP A 35 7.11 15.65 12.94
C ASP A 35 6.01 14.65 13.29
N HIS A 36 5.57 13.88 12.30
CA HIS A 36 4.57 12.82 12.43
C HIS A 36 5.03 11.61 13.26
N SER A 37 6.25 11.63 13.80
CA SER A 37 6.80 10.52 14.59
C SER A 37 6.28 10.46 16.03
N LYS A 38 5.62 11.49 16.55
CA LYS A 38 5.21 11.61 17.95
C LYS A 38 3.76 11.26 18.28
N MET A 39 2.95 10.82 17.31
CA MET A 39 1.57 10.38 17.57
C MET A 39 1.40 8.86 17.74
N ALA A 40 2.47 8.13 18.00
CA ALA A 40 2.40 6.71 18.36
C ALA A 40 2.18 6.54 19.87
N GLY A 41 1.05 6.99 20.37
CA GLY A 41 0.72 6.83 21.78
C GLY A 41 -0.76 6.64 22.03
N MET A 42 -1.26 5.42 21.87
CA MET A 42 -2.18 4.71 22.75
C MET A 42 -2.74 3.43 22.10
N GLY A 43 -2.17 2.29 22.43
CA GLY A 43 -2.97 1.16 22.89
C GLY A 43 -3.68 0.21 21.93
N ALA A 44 -3.59 0.31 20.62
CA ALA A 44 -3.84 -0.83 19.74
C ALA A 44 -2.73 -0.84 18.70
N LYS A 45 -1.98 -1.94 18.59
CA LYS A 45 -0.96 -2.07 17.53
C LYS A 45 -1.66 -1.81 16.20
N SER A 46 -1.41 -0.63 15.62
CA SER A 46 -1.97 -0.24 14.33
C SER A 46 -1.64 -1.32 13.30
N ASP A 47 -2.62 -1.67 12.48
CA ASP A 47 -2.39 -2.60 11.40
C ASP A 47 -1.64 -1.88 10.27
N PRO A 48 -0.41 -2.30 9.92
CA PRO A 48 0.41 -1.60 8.93
C PRO A 48 -0.18 -1.62 7.52
N PHE A 49 -1.18 -2.47 7.28
CA PHE A 49 -1.88 -2.57 5.99
C PHE A 49 -3.06 -1.60 5.86
N TYR A 50 -3.28 -0.74 6.86
CA TYR A 50 -4.33 0.29 6.85
C TYR A 50 -3.77 1.59 7.41
N ALA A 51 -4.21 2.72 6.84
CA ALA A 51 -3.84 4.03 7.38
C ALA A 51 -4.36 4.20 8.81
N PRO A 52 -3.64 4.92 9.68
CA PRO A 52 -4.12 5.24 11.02
C PRO A 52 -5.51 5.91 10.97
N GLY A 53 -6.42 5.49 11.83
CA GLY A 53 -7.80 6.02 11.85
C GLY A 53 -8.71 5.52 10.73
N SER A 54 -8.21 4.75 9.77
CA SER A 54 -9.01 4.22 8.66
C SER A 54 -10.17 3.33 9.16
N GLY A 55 -11.38 3.61 8.68
CA GLY A 55 -12.53 2.76 8.88
C GLY A 55 -12.48 1.44 8.10
N LEU A 56 -11.52 1.31 7.17
CA LEU A 56 -11.26 0.07 6.44
C LEU A 56 -10.54 -0.97 7.30
N ALA A 57 -9.88 -0.54 8.39
CA ALA A 57 -9.25 -1.48 9.31
C ALA A 57 -10.29 -2.44 9.92
N PRO A 58 -10.04 -3.76 9.91
CA PRO A 58 -10.97 -4.72 10.47
C PRO A 58 -11.24 -4.44 11.94
N LYS A 59 -12.49 -4.27 12.31
CA LYS A 59 -12.93 -4.05 13.70
C LYS A 59 -13.48 -5.34 14.27
N VAL A 60 -13.19 -5.59 15.56
CA VAL A 60 -13.81 -6.70 16.28
C VAL A 60 -15.30 -6.42 16.47
N VAL A 61 -16.17 -7.29 15.94
CA VAL A 61 -17.62 -7.21 16.11
C VAL A 61 -18.10 -8.50 16.79
N LYS A 62 -18.84 -8.37 17.88
CA LYS A 62 -19.41 -9.51 18.62
C LYS A 62 -18.34 -10.59 18.96
N ASN A 63 -17.19 -10.19 19.47
CA ASN A 63 -16.06 -11.05 19.85
C ASN A 63 -15.48 -11.91 18.70
N ARG A 64 -15.76 -11.59 17.44
CA ARG A 64 -15.18 -12.26 16.28
C ARG A 64 -13.94 -11.50 15.81
N LYS A 65 -12.84 -12.23 15.62
CA LYS A 65 -11.62 -11.69 15.02
C LYS A 65 -11.81 -11.60 13.49
N PHE A 66 -11.55 -10.42 12.92
CA PHE A 66 -11.38 -10.27 11.48
C PHE A 66 -9.91 -10.53 11.11
N LEU A 67 -9.72 -11.22 10.00
CA LEU A 67 -8.40 -11.45 9.46
C LEU A 67 -7.92 -10.22 8.68
N SER A 68 -6.68 -9.83 8.92
CA SER A 68 -5.95 -8.89 8.09
C SER A 68 -4.70 -9.58 7.52
N TYR A 69 -3.97 -8.88 6.65
CA TYR A 69 -2.74 -9.44 6.08
C TYR A 69 -1.71 -9.80 7.15
N LYS A 70 -1.61 -9.07 8.25
CA LYS A 70 -0.70 -9.36 9.37
C LYS A 70 -0.96 -10.70 10.05
N ASP A 71 -2.17 -11.25 9.91
CA ASP A 71 -2.56 -12.53 10.50
C ASP A 71 -2.22 -13.71 9.58
N LEU A 72 -1.89 -13.45 8.32
CA LEU A 72 -1.64 -14.48 7.32
C LEU A 72 -0.22 -15.04 7.43
N LYS A 73 -0.13 -16.35 7.25
CA LYS A 73 1.13 -17.09 7.14
C LYS A 73 0.99 -18.17 6.08
N THR A 74 2.09 -18.46 5.39
CA THR A 74 2.11 -19.60 4.47
C THR A 74 2.10 -20.92 5.25
N GLN A 75 1.40 -21.91 4.74
CA GLN A 75 1.41 -23.28 5.31
C GLN A 75 2.69 -24.04 4.95
N LYS A 76 3.19 -23.80 3.75
CA LYS A 76 4.41 -24.42 3.23
C LYS A 76 5.32 -23.33 2.66
N ARG A 77 6.62 -23.46 2.89
CA ARG A 77 7.59 -22.58 2.25
C ARG A 77 7.74 -23.00 0.80
N LEU A 78 7.36 -22.09 -0.10
CA LEU A 78 7.56 -22.31 -1.53
C LEU A 78 8.98 -21.98 -1.95
N PHE A 79 9.57 -20.95 -1.33
CA PHE A 79 10.90 -20.45 -1.67
C PHE A 79 11.86 -20.55 -0.49
N LYS A 80 13.16 -20.68 -0.81
CA LYS A 80 14.23 -20.60 0.18
C LYS A 80 14.22 -19.22 0.84
N PHE A 81 14.31 -19.17 2.17
CA PHE A 81 14.42 -17.92 2.89
C PHE A 81 15.79 -17.28 2.63
N ARG A 82 15.79 -16.08 2.04
CA ARG A 82 16.98 -15.28 1.76
C ARG A 82 16.60 -13.80 1.70
N LYS A 83 17.57 -12.92 1.87
CA LYS A 83 17.37 -11.48 1.72
C LYS A 83 17.22 -11.10 0.25
N ALA A 84 16.43 -10.08 0.00
CA ALA A 84 16.38 -9.44 -1.31
C ALA A 84 17.74 -8.80 -1.66
N THR A 85 18.11 -8.86 -2.94
CA THR A 85 19.37 -8.31 -3.45
C THR A 85 19.25 -6.81 -3.73
N ARG A 86 18.03 -6.33 -4.01
CA ARG A 86 17.71 -4.91 -4.22
C ARG A 86 16.26 -4.61 -3.88
N GLU A 87 15.97 -3.34 -3.70
CA GLU A 87 14.62 -2.84 -3.50
C GLU A 87 14.24 -1.92 -4.67
N ILE A 88 12.99 -2.04 -5.11
CA ILE A 88 12.38 -1.17 -6.14
C ILE A 88 11.18 -0.49 -5.50
N GLU A 89 11.21 0.83 -5.44
CA GLU A 89 10.07 1.61 -4.97
C GLU A 89 9.10 1.89 -6.11
N LEU A 90 7.81 1.63 -5.86
CA LEU A 90 6.70 1.87 -6.78
C LEU A 90 5.69 2.77 -6.07
N ARG A 91 5.65 4.02 -6.47
CA ARG A 91 4.70 5.01 -5.96
C ARG A 91 3.44 4.97 -6.81
N LEU A 92 2.34 4.58 -6.18
CA LEU A 92 1.02 4.56 -6.82
C LEU A 92 0.43 5.95 -6.69
N THR A 93 0.34 6.66 -7.81
CA THR A 93 -0.13 8.03 -7.88
C THR A 93 -1.33 8.13 -8.81
N GLY A 94 -2.11 9.20 -8.70
CA GLY A 94 -3.29 9.37 -9.54
C GLY A 94 -3.89 10.76 -9.41
N ASN A 95 -4.64 11.13 -10.45
CA ASN A 95 -5.43 12.35 -10.46
C ASN A 95 -6.91 11.99 -10.59
N MET A 96 -7.68 12.22 -9.52
CA MET A 96 -9.12 11.90 -9.48
C MET A 96 -9.95 12.75 -10.43
N GLU A 97 -9.53 13.99 -10.74
CA GLU A 97 -10.27 14.87 -11.66
C GLU A 97 -10.20 14.37 -13.11
N ARG A 98 -9.06 13.77 -13.48
CA ARG A 98 -8.85 13.24 -14.84
C ARG A 98 -8.95 11.73 -14.92
N TYR A 99 -9.16 11.05 -13.80
CA TYR A 99 -9.20 9.59 -13.70
C TYR A 99 -7.96 8.92 -14.32
N ILE A 100 -6.79 9.51 -14.07
CA ILE A 100 -5.50 9.02 -14.55
C ILE A 100 -4.75 8.39 -13.40
N TRP A 101 -4.26 7.20 -13.62
CA TRP A 101 -3.44 6.44 -12.68
C TRP A 101 -2.04 6.29 -13.23
N SER A 102 -1.04 6.26 -12.35
CA SER A 102 0.35 6.15 -12.77
C SER A 102 1.19 5.45 -11.70
N ILE A 103 2.27 4.83 -12.14
CA ILE A 103 3.31 4.30 -11.28
C ILE A 103 4.51 5.23 -11.43
N ASN A 104 5.06 5.73 -10.31
CA ASN A 104 6.17 6.70 -10.28
C ASN A 104 5.89 7.98 -11.11
N GLY A 105 4.61 8.37 -11.23
CA GLY A 105 4.21 9.54 -12.02
C GLY A 105 4.20 9.34 -13.53
N LYS A 106 4.49 8.13 -14.01
CA LYS A 106 4.47 7.77 -15.43
C LYS A 106 3.27 6.90 -15.76
N LYS A 107 2.67 7.12 -16.93
CA LYS A 107 1.66 6.22 -17.50
C LYS A 107 2.33 5.03 -18.16
N TYR A 108 1.54 4.00 -18.45
CA TYR A 108 2.02 2.79 -19.13
C TYR A 108 2.77 3.07 -20.44
N GLU A 109 2.30 4.02 -21.23
CA GLU A 109 2.92 4.37 -22.52
C GLU A 109 4.27 5.07 -22.38
N ASP A 110 4.53 5.72 -21.25
CA ASP A 110 5.73 6.52 -20.97
C ASP A 110 6.72 5.78 -20.08
N ASP A 111 6.40 4.56 -19.64
CA ASP A 111 7.18 3.89 -18.59
C ASP A 111 8.27 3.00 -19.19
N GLU A 112 9.41 3.00 -18.49
CA GLU A 112 10.52 2.09 -18.78
C GLU A 112 10.25 0.72 -18.16
N GLU A 113 10.60 -0.35 -18.88
CA GLU A 113 10.51 -1.71 -18.39
C GLU A 113 11.28 -1.90 -17.07
N ILE A 114 10.62 -2.49 -16.07
CA ILE A 114 11.29 -2.93 -14.83
C ILE A 114 12.08 -4.20 -15.15
N ARG A 115 13.39 -4.08 -15.31
CA ARG A 115 14.25 -5.21 -15.63
C ARG A 115 14.62 -5.99 -14.37
N LEU A 116 14.29 -7.27 -14.38
CA LEU A 116 14.61 -8.23 -13.33
C LEU A 116 15.63 -9.26 -13.86
N LYS A 117 16.53 -9.73 -12.98
CA LYS A 117 17.53 -10.75 -13.35
C LYS A 117 17.04 -12.11 -12.87
N TYR A 118 17.07 -13.11 -13.76
CA TYR A 118 16.75 -14.48 -13.39
C TYR A 118 17.58 -14.94 -12.19
N GLY A 119 16.93 -15.56 -11.21
CA GLY A 119 17.54 -16.03 -9.98
C GLY A 119 17.73 -14.97 -8.89
N GLU A 120 17.41 -13.69 -9.13
CA GLU A 120 17.46 -12.69 -8.06
C GLU A 120 16.22 -12.77 -7.16
N ARG A 121 16.34 -12.23 -5.93
CA ARG A 121 15.24 -11.93 -5.04
C ARG A 121 15.11 -10.42 -4.98
N VAL A 122 13.98 -9.87 -5.44
CA VAL A 122 13.70 -8.44 -5.46
C VAL A 122 12.67 -8.10 -4.40
N ARG A 123 12.86 -6.99 -3.70
CA ARG A 123 11.87 -6.40 -2.79
C ARG A 123 11.19 -5.25 -3.51
N PHE A 124 9.87 -5.29 -3.59
CA PHE A 124 9.05 -4.17 -4.04
C PHE A 124 8.50 -3.43 -2.84
N LYS A 125 8.68 -2.11 -2.84
CA LYS A 125 8.10 -1.19 -1.88
C LYS A 125 6.99 -0.40 -2.57
N PHE A 126 5.74 -0.74 -2.28
CA PHE A 126 4.58 0.01 -2.78
C PHE A 126 4.24 1.13 -1.83
N VAL A 127 4.14 2.35 -2.34
CA VAL A 127 3.69 3.53 -1.61
C VAL A 127 2.41 4.03 -2.27
N ASN A 128 1.26 3.85 -1.61
CA ASN A 128 -0.01 4.29 -2.17
C ASN A 128 -0.32 5.72 -1.71
N GLU A 129 -0.14 6.67 -2.61
CA GLU A 129 -0.43 8.10 -2.41
C GLU A 129 -1.83 8.50 -2.90
N THR A 130 -2.62 7.53 -3.34
CA THR A 130 -3.98 7.77 -3.82
C THR A 130 -5.01 7.55 -2.71
N MET A 131 -6.23 7.97 -2.99
CA MET A 131 -7.38 7.76 -2.09
C MET A 131 -8.10 6.42 -2.34
N MET A 132 -7.55 5.55 -3.19
CA MET A 132 -8.14 4.27 -3.54
C MET A 132 -7.19 3.11 -3.23
N SER A 133 -7.76 1.94 -2.97
CA SER A 133 -6.97 0.72 -2.86
C SER A 133 -6.54 0.24 -4.25
N HIS A 134 -5.28 -0.15 -4.37
CA HIS A 134 -4.72 -0.72 -5.60
C HIS A 134 -4.33 -2.18 -5.36
N PRO A 135 -5.07 -3.14 -5.92
CA PRO A 135 -4.66 -4.55 -5.92
C PRO A 135 -3.60 -4.76 -7.01
N MET A 136 -2.33 -4.79 -6.61
CA MET A 136 -1.19 -4.94 -7.50
C MET A 136 -0.93 -6.41 -7.82
N HIS A 137 -0.77 -6.71 -9.10
CA HIS A 137 -0.54 -8.04 -9.62
C HIS A 137 0.65 -8.08 -10.58
N LEU A 138 1.60 -8.95 -10.29
CA LEU A 138 2.72 -9.28 -11.17
C LEU A 138 2.43 -10.64 -11.81
N HIS A 139 2.36 -10.68 -13.15
CA HIS A 139 2.23 -11.91 -13.89
C HIS A 139 3.49 -12.79 -13.78
N GLY A 140 3.33 -14.07 -13.97
CA GLY A 140 4.41 -15.07 -14.08
C GLY A 140 5.10 -15.42 -12.76
N MET A 141 5.03 -14.58 -11.75
CA MET A 141 5.76 -14.75 -10.48
C MET A 141 4.87 -14.51 -9.27
N TRP A 142 5.25 -15.07 -8.12
CA TRP A 142 4.53 -14.89 -6.87
C TRP A 142 5.08 -13.72 -6.05
N SER A 143 4.17 -13.03 -5.36
CA SER A 143 4.51 -12.03 -4.37
C SER A 143 4.53 -12.63 -2.97
N ILE A 144 5.64 -12.53 -2.29
CA ILE A 144 5.80 -12.89 -0.87
C ILE A 144 5.51 -11.63 -0.08
N LEU A 145 4.32 -11.55 0.52
CA LEU A 145 3.89 -10.37 1.25
C LEU A 145 4.60 -10.29 2.60
N ASP A 146 5.29 -9.19 2.87
CA ASP A 146 5.96 -8.97 4.15
C ASP A 146 4.94 -8.58 5.24
N THR A 147 4.56 -9.55 6.05
CA THR A 147 3.68 -9.39 7.22
C THR A 147 4.44 -9.35 8.54
N GLY A 148 5.78 -9.37 8.48
CA GLY A 148 6.64 -9.55 9.65
C GLY A 148 6.77 -11.01 10.11
N ALA A 149 6.19 -11.97 9.38
CA ALA A 149 6.28 -13.40 9.71
C ALA A 149 7.59 -14.06 9.22
N GLY A 150 8.48 -13.30 8.58
CA GLY A 150 9.78 -13.75 8.09
C GLY A 150 9.65 -14.90 7.10
N LYS A 151 10.26 -16.05 7.43
CA LYS A 151 10.19 -17.24 6.56
C LYS A 151 8.78 -17.82 6.34
N TRP A 152 7.79 -17.32 7.08
CA TRP A 152 6.40 -17.72 6.99
C TRP A 152 5.52 -16.64 6.35
N ASN A 153 6.11 -15.63 5.76
CA ASN A 153 5.38 -14.61 5.01
C ASN A 153 4.46 -15.26 3.96
N PRO A 154 3.20 -14.84 3.85
CA PRO A 154 2.25 -15.45 2.93
C PRO A 154 2.60 -15.14 1.47
N ILE A 155 2.24 -16.05 0.59
CA ILE A 155 2.44 -15.95 -0.85
C ILE A 155 1.12 -15.61 -1.50
N LYS A 156 1.13 -14.59 -2.36
CA LYS A 156 -0.05 -14.07 -3.05
C LYS A 156 0.27 -13.74 -4.50
N HIS A 157 -0.72 -13.88 -5.37
CA HIS A 157 -0.60 -13.39 -6.75
C HIS A 157 -1.00 -11.92 -6.89
N THR A 158 -1.92 -11.45 -6.04
CA THR A 158 -2.38 -10.06 -6.01
C THR A 158 -2.34 -9.55 -4.58
N VAL A 159 -1.80 -8.36 -4.38
CA VAL A 159 -1.68 -7.71 -3.07
C VAL A 159 -2.40 -6.37 -3.11
N SER A 160 -3.40 -6.20 -2.26
CA SER A 160 -4.14 -4.93 -2.15
C SER A 160 -3.34 -3.96 -1.28
N ILE A 161 -3.09 -2.78 -1.84
CA ILE A 161 -2.40 -1.67 -1.18
C ILE A 161 -3.46 -0.63 -0.82
N ALA A 162 -3.77 -0.51 0.46
CA ALA A 162 -4.79 0.44 0.92
C ALA A 162 -4.32 1.90 0.79
N PRO A 163 -5.24 2.88 0.73
CA PRO A 163 -4.90 4.29 0.70
C PRO A 163 -3.96 4.70 1.83
N GLY A 164 -2.97 5.54 1.53
CA GLY A 164 -2.03 6.09 2.51
C GLY A 164 -1.14 5.06 3.21
N THR A 165 -0.94 3.87 2.61
CA THR A 165 -0.10 2.81 3.20
C THR A 165 1.13 2.52 2.37
N THR A 166 2.14 1.98 3.05
CA THR A 166 3.33 1.40 2.41
C THR A 166 3.35 -0.10 2.67
N VAL A 167 3.39 -0.89 1.60
CA VAL A 167 3.39 -2.36 1.67
C VAL A 167 4.62 -2.89 0.97
N TYR A 168 5.22 -3.93 1.55
CA TYR A 168 6.40 -4.58 1.00
C TYR A 168 6.06 -5.99 0.53
N THR A 169 6.55 -6.33 -0.65
CA THR A 169 6.56 -7.70 -1.14
C THR A 169 7.95 -8.09 -1.60
N GLU A 170 8.23 -9.38 -1.64
CA GLU A 170 9.42 -9.90 -2.28
C GLU A 170 8.99 -10.87 -3.41
N THR A 171 9.79 -10.91 -4.46
CA THR A 171 9.57 -11.82 -5.59
C THR A 171 10.84 -12.60 -5.88
N GLU A 172 10.71 -13.90 -5.99
CA GLU A 172 11.74 -14.76 -6.54
C GLU A 172 11.61 -14.73 -8.05
N VAL A 173 12.65 -14.29 -8.75
CA VAL A 173 12.63 -14.22 -10.21
C VAL A 173 13.06 -15.58 -10.76
N ASP A 174 12.09 -16.50 -10.88
CA ASP A 174 12.27 -17.90 -11.25
C ASP A 174 11.74 -18.24 -12.65
N VAL A 175 11.23 -17.22 -13.36
CA VAL A 175 10.66 -17.35 -14.71
C VAL A 175 11.22 -16.25 -15.61
N SER A 176 11.69 -16.59 -16.79
CA SER A 176 12.08 -15.64 -17.84
C SER A 176 10.89 -15.25 -18.71
N GLY A 177 10.96 -14.06 -19.33
CA GLY A 177 9.93 -13.54 -20.23
C GLY A 177 9.57 -12.08 -19.93
N GLN A 178 8.57 -11.58 -20.65
CA GLN A 178 7.95 -10.28 -20.40
C GLN A 178 6.64 -10.51 -19.68
N TRP A 179 6.47 -9.86 -18.55
CA TRP A 179 5.33 -10.08 -17.67
C TRP A 179 4.66 -8.75 -17.34
N ALA A 180 3.35 -8.70 -17.50
CA ALA A 180 2.58 -7.55 -17.11
C ALA A 180 2.62 -7.33 -15.60
N PHE A 181 2.74 -6.07 -15.18
CA PHE A 181 2.65 -5.66 -13.79
C PHE A 181 1.63 -4.50 -13.71
N HIS A 182 0.50 -4.74 -13.08
CA HIS A 182 -0.62 -3.79 -13.14
C HIS A 182 -1.52 -3.84 -11.91
N SER A 183 -2.35 -2.80 -11.74
CA SER A 183 -3.49 -2.86 -10.82
C SER A 183 -4.55 -3.81 -11.36
N HIS A 184 -5.11 -4.65 -10.51
CA HIS A 184 -6.14 -5.63 -10.90
C HIS A 184 -7.56 -5.04 -10.91
N LEU A 185 -7.73 -3.73 -10.73
CA LEU A 185 -8.97 -3.02 -11.00
C LEU A 185 -9.01 -2.65 -12.49
N SER A 186 -10.00 -3.16 -13.21
CA SER A 186 -10.09 -3.02 -14.69
C SER A 186 -10.01 -1.57 -15.15
N TYR A 187 -10.67 -0.64 -14.45
CA TYR A 187 -10.63 0.79 -14.77
C TYR A 187 -9.25 1.41 -14.57
N HIS A 188 -8.51 0.98 -13.52
CA HIS A 188 -7.15 1.46 -13.28
C HIS A 188 -6.19 0.93 -14.34
N ALA A 189 -6.34 -0.33 -14.73
CA ALA A 189 -5.51 -0.95 -15.76
C ALA A 189 -5.76 -0.35 -17.17
N ALA A 190 -6.95 0.20 -17.41
CA ALA A 190 -7.31 0.80 -18.70
C ALA A 190 -6.98 2.31 -18.79
N ALA A 191 -6.74 2.97 -17.66
CA ALA A 191 -6.58 4.43 -17.59
C ALA A 191 -5.15 4.87 -17.20
N GLY A 192 -4.20 3.95 -17.06
CA GLY A 192 -2.84 4.30 -16.64
C GLY A 192 -1.76 3.33 -16.99
#